data_4b3947ea8e57466066e7b141bb7ec487
#
_entry.id   4b3947ea8e57466066e7b141bb7ec487
#
_cell.length_a   1.000
_cell.length_b   1.000
_cell.length_c   1.000
_cell.angle_alpha   90.00
_cell.angle_beta   90.00
_cell.angle_gamma   90.00
#
_symmetry.space_group_name_H-M   'P 1'
#
loop_
_entity.id
_entity.type
_entity.pdbx_description
1 polymer ?
#
loop_
_entity_poly.entity_id
_entity_poly.type
_entity_poly.pdbx_seq_one_letter_code
_entity_poly.pdbx_strand_id
1 'polypeptide(L)'
;MRRSFTIICAALALLSCNQQLQTTYDNQDKKIDSFISSQLSSGAAKRVYVNDGCSRGVLEEGQGPDSLAADGKVTFHYAAYTFTGSLNKTNLFDTNHPETAQASGWSDIDTSPVTLDLKTDQVMKGLRNGLYGVKAGQECYILFNGKYGFGNKPVGTVSANAALLYHIWVQSIQNQ
;
A
#
# COMPACT_ATOMS: atom_id res chain seq x y z
N MET A 1 -16.27 -36.25 -32.55
CA MET A 1 -16.31 -34.76 -32.59
C MET A 1 -16.80 -34.06 -31.31
N ARG A 2 -16.78 -34.71 -30.12
CA ARG A 2 -17.27 -34.11 -28.84
C ARG A 2 -16.18 -33.56 -27.90
N ARG A 3 -14.90 -33.80 -28.17
CA ARG A 3 -13.79 -33.39 -27.26
C ARG A 3 -13.20 -32.01 -27.54
N SER A 4 -13.39 -31.46 -28.75
CA SER A 4 -12.82 -30.15 -29.12
C SER A 4 -13.64 -28.95 -28.61
N PHE A 5 -14.94 -29.12 -28.36
CA PHE A 5 -15.83 -28.03 -27.93
C PHE A 5 -15.63 -27.66 -26.44
N THR A 6 -15.24 -28.60 -25.61
CA THR A 6 -15.04 -28.39 -24.16
C THR A 6 -13.77 -27.59 -23.88
N ILE A 7 -12.74 -27.72 -24.69
CA ILE A 7 -11.45 -27.01 -24.52
C ILE A 7 -11.59 -25.52 -24.88
N ILE A 8 -12.40 -25.21 -25.90
CA ILE A 8 -12.62 -23.81 -26.33
C ILE A 8 -13.40 -23.02 -25.28
N CYS A 9 -14.41 -23.61 -24.63
CA CYS A 9 -15.18 -22.95 -23.56
C CYS A 9 -14.32 -22.67 -22.32
N ALA A 10 -13.40 -23.56 -21.95
CA ALA A 10 -12.50 -23.37 -20.80
C ALA A 10 -11.48 -22.24 -21.08
N ALA A 11 -10.95 -22.14 -22.29
CA ALA A 11 -10.03 -21.08 -22.67
C ALA A 11 -10.68 -19.67 -22.67
N LEU A 12 -11.93 -19.58 -23.13
CA LEU A 12 -12.71 -18.33 -23.12
C LEU A 12 -13.04 -17.87 -21.71
N ALA A 13 -13.35 -18.79 -20.78
CA ALA A 13 -13.62 -18.46 -19.39
C ALA A 13 -12.37 -17.88 -18.67
N LEU A 14 -11.19 -18.44 -18.91
CA LEU A 14 -9.94 -17.96 -18.33
C LEU A 14 -9.55 -16.56 -18.84
N LEU A 15 -9.79 -16.27 -20.11
CA LEU A 15 -9.54 -14.95 -20.69
C LEU A 15 -10.47 -13.88 -20.09
N SER A 16 -11.75 -14.22 -19.89
CA SER A 16 -12.73 -13.32 -19.26
C SER A 16 -12.37 -12.96 -17.81
N CYS A 17 -11.95 -13.95 -16.99
CA CYS A 17 -11.55 -13.71 -15.62
C CYS A 17 -10.31 -12.81 -15.51
N ASN A 18 -9.30 -13.01 -16.37
CA ASN A 18 -8.11 -12.17 -16.39
C ASN A 18 -8.43 -10.73 -16.80
N GLN A 19 -9.34 -10.54 -17.76
CA GLN A 19 -9.76 -9.23 -18.21
C GLN A 19 -10.55 -8.46 -17.13
N GLN A 20 -11.43 -9.13 -16.40
CA GLN A 20 -12.14 -8.54 -15.27
C GLN A 20 -11.21 -8.12 -14.13
N LEU A 21 -10.20 -8.94 -13.83
CA LEU A 21 -9.22 -8.63 -12.80
C LEU A 21 -8.35 -7.42 -13.20
N GLN A 22 -7.92 -7.36 -14.45
CA GLN A 22 -7.17 -6.20 -14.97
C GLN A 22 -8.02 -4.92 -14.88
N THR A 23 -9.28 -4.98 -15.30
CA THR A 23 -10.22 -3.84 -15.16
C THR A 23 -10.38 -3.39 -13.71
N THR A 24 -10.38 -4.33 -12.76
CA THR A 24 -10.42 -4.01 -11.33
C THR A 24 -9.18 -3.21 -10.91
N TYR A 25 -8.00 -3.66 -11.28
CA TYR A 25 -6.75 -2.96 -10.96
C TYR A 25 -6.68 -1.58 -11.62
N ASP A 26 -7.05 -1.46 -12.90
CA ASP A 26 -7.10 -0.18 -13.61
C ASP A 26 -8.05 0.83 -12.94
N ASN A 27 -9.18 0.36 -12.42
CA ASN A 27 -10.12 1.20 -11.69
C ASN A 27 -9.58 1.61 -10.31
N GLN A 28 -8.83 0.73 -9.63
CA GLN A 28 -8.14 1.06 -8.39
C GLN A 28 -7.05 2.10 -8.62
N ASP A 29 -6.25 1.95 -9.67
CA ASP A 29 -5.20 2.92 -10.02
C ASP A 29 -5.79 4.31 -10.30
N LYS A 30 -6.88 4.41 -11.06
CA LYS A 30 -7.60 5.69 -11.28
C LYS A 30 -8.06 6.34 -9.97
N LYS A 31 -8.55 5.56 -9.01
CA LYS A 31 -8.96 6.07 -7.69
C LYS A 31 -7.75 6.52 -6.87
N ILE A 32 -6.64 5.79 -6.93
CA ILE A 32 -5.38 6.15 -6.28
C ILE A 32 -4.86 7.47 -6.85
N ASP A 33 -4.79 7.59 -8.17
CA ASP A 33 -4.34 8.80 -8.85
C ASP A 33 -5.21 10.01 -8.50
N SER A 34 -6.54 9.83 -8.48
CA SER A 34 -7.48 10.89 -8.09
C SER A 34 -7.28 11.32 -6.64
N PHE A 35 -7.11 10.38 -5.71
CA PHE A 35 -6.87 10.67 -4.30
C PHE A 35 -5.54 11.41 -4.11
N ILE A 36 -4.46 10.90 -4.66
CA ILE A 36 -3.11 11.51 -4.56
C ILE A 36 -3.11 12.91 -5.18
N SER A 37 -3.74 13.10 -6.34
CA SER A 37 -3.86 14.41 -6.98
C SER A 37 -4.66 15.39 -6.11
N SER A 38 -5.72 14.93 -5.43
CA SER A 38 -6.49 15.76 -4.51
C SER A 38 -5.67 16.16 -3.27
N GLN A 39 -4.85 15.25 -2.72
CA GLN A 39 -3.96 15.56 -1.60
C GLN A 39 -2.93 16.61 -1.99
N LEU A 40 -2.37 16.52 -3.20
CA LEU A 40 -1.42 17.50 -3.71
C LEU A 40 -2.09 18.87 -3.95
N SER A 41 -3.27 18.87 -4.59
CA SER A 41 -4.01 20.11 -4.92
C SER A 41 -4.50 20.86 -3.70
N SER A 42 -4.87 20.15 -2.64
CA SER A 42 -5.30 20.75 -1.36
C SER A 42 -4.14 21.23 -0.50
N GLY A 43 -2.89 20.90 -0.88
CA GLY A 43 -1.69 21.19 -0.07
C GLY A 43 -1.50 20.23 1.11
N ALA A 44 -2.34 19.20 1.26
CA ALA A 44 -2.17 18.16 2.28
C ALA A 44 -0.93 17.30 1.99
N ALA A 45 -0.66 17.00 0.72
CA ALA A 45 0.61 16.41 0.31
C ALA A 45 1.53 17.47 -0.30
N LYS A 46 2.78 17.47 0.13
CA LYS A 46 3.84 18.38 -0.35
C LYS A 46 4.48 17.90 -1.65
N ARG A 47 4.57 16.58 -1.81
CA ARG A 47 5.15 15.90 -2.98
C ARG A 47 4.50 14.56 -3.24
N VAL A 48 4.62 14.11 -4.48
CA VAL A 48 4.17 12.79 -4.91
C VAL A 48 5.32 12.08 -5.63
N TYR A 49 5.48 10.80 -5.30
CA TYR A 49 6.39 9.88 -5.99
C TYR A 49 5.60 8.69 -6.51
N VAL A 50 5.87 8.29 -7.75
CA VAL A 50 5.29 7.08 -8.35
C VAL A 50 6.42 6.12 -8.66
N ASN A 51 6.33 4.89 -8.14
CA ASN A 51 7.35 3.86 -8.34
C ASN A 51 6.69 2.49 -8.50
N ASP A 52 6.80 1.91 -9.69
CA ASP A 52 6.42 0.53 -10.06
C ASP A 52 5.11 0.06 -9.38
N GLY A 53 3.99 0.75 -9.70
CA GLY A 53 2.64 0.44 -9.23
C GLY A 53 2.33 0.88 -7.80
N CYS A 54 3.14 1.77 -7.25
CA CYS A 54 2.91 2.42 -5.96
C CYS A 54 2.95 3.94 -6.11
N SER A 55 2.03 4.63 -5.45
CA SER A 55 2.01 6.09 -5.31
C SER A 55 2.28 6.47 -3.86
N ARG A 56 3.28 7.34 -3.62
CA ARG A 56 3.59 7.89 -2.30
C ARG A 56 3.33 9.39 -2.27
N GLY A 57 2.38 9.83 -1.44
CA GLY A 57 2.13 11.23 -1.13
C GLY A 57 2.83 11.63 0.16
N VAL A 58 3.79 12.55 0.11
CA VAL A 58 4.53 13.06 1.27
C VAL A 58 3.70 14.14 1.96
N LEU A 59 3.35 13.93 3.22
CA LEU A 59 2.59 14.87 4.05
C LEU A 59 3.55 15.78 4.82
N GLU A 60 4.56 15.17 5.50
CA GLU A 60 5.64 15.88 6.14
C GLU A 60 6.99 15.43 5.58
N GLU A 61 7.83 16.40 5.24
CA GLU A 61 9.17 16.12 4.75
C GLU A 61 10.03 15.57 5.89
N GLY A 62 10.80 14.53 5.56
CA GLY A 62 11.78 13.99 6.49
C GLY A 62 13.01 14.88 6.62
N GLN A 63 13.90 14.52 7.54
CA GLN A 63 15.12 15.25 7.87
C GLN A 63 16.36 14.57 7.28
N GLY A 64 17.43 15.37 7.13
CA GLY A 64 18.72 14.89 6.66
C GLY A 64 18.82 14.70 5.14
N PRO A 65 20.05 14.48 4.66
CA PRO A 65 20.33 14.31 3.24
C PRO A 65 19.96 12.92 2.73
N ASP A 66 20.01 11.89 3.60
CA ASP A 66 19.88 10.51 3.21
C ASP A 66 18.43 10.08 3.00
N SER A 67 18.24 9.18 2.07
CA SER A 67 16.98 8.49 1.82
C SER A 67 17.20 6.98 1.83
N LEU A 68 16.15 6.21 2.17
CA LEU A 68 16.21 4.77 2.29
C LEU A 68 16.61 4.11 0.98
N ALA A 69 17.69 3.34 1.00
CA ALA A 69 18.16 2.52 -0.12
C ALA A 69 17.29 1.25 -0.30
N ALA A 70 17.42 0.59 -1.45
CA ALA A 70 16.66 -0.62 -1.78
C ALA A 70 16.96 -1.82 -0.87
N ASP A 71 18.13 -1.82 -0.22
CA ASP A 71 18.62 -2.83 0.72
C ASP A 71 18.78 -2.30 2.15
N GLY A 72 18.24 -1.11 2.42
CA GLY A 72 18.28 -0.46 3.73
C GLY A 72 17.23 -0.99 4.71
N LYS A 73 17.36 -0.53 5.94
CA LYS A 73 16.40 -0.78 7.04
C LYS A 73 15.62 0.48 7.36
N VAL A 74 14.34 0.32 7.67
CA VAL A 74 13.46 1.41 8.05
C VAL A 74 12.66 1.04 9.29
N THR A 75 12.63 1.96 10.26
CA THR A 75 11.80 1.84 11.48
C THR A 75 10.67 2.85 11.40
N PHE A 76 9.42 2.41 11.58
CA PHE A 76 8.25 3.25 11.39
C PHE A 76 7.03 2.79 12.18
N HIS A 77 6.10 3.71 12.41
CA HIS A 77 4.71 3.39 12.72
C HIS A 77 3.87 3.41 11.45
N TYR A 78 2.76 2.69 11.47
CA TYR A 78 1.81 2.66 10.35
C TYR A 78 0.37 2.56 10.80
N ALA A 79 -0.53 2.97 9.91
CA ALA A 79 -1.94 2.63 9.93
C ALA A 79 -2.34 2.15 8.53
N ALA A 80 -2.89 0.94 8.42
CA ALA A 80 -3.18 0.25 7.18
C ALA A 80 -4.68 0.13 6.94
N TYR A 81 -5.11 0.57 5.75
CA TYR A 81 -6.51 0.64 5.37
C TYR A 81 -6.77 -0.08 4.05
N THR A 82 -7.93 -0.69 3.90
CA THR A 82 -8.44 -1.00 2.57
C THR A 82 -8.87 0.30 1.87
N PHE A 83 -8.44 0.49 0.62
CA PHE A 83 -8.65 1.73 -0.11
C PHE A 83 -9.76 1.58 -1.16
N THR A 84 -10.79 2.41 -1.07
CA THR A 84 -11.96 2.41 -1.97
C THR A 84 -12.14 3.70 -2.77
N GLY A 85 -11.22 4.67 -2.59
CA GLY A 85 -11.23 5.98 -3.26
C GLY A 85 -11.00 7.16 -2.32
N SER A 86 -11.11 6.94 -1.01
CA SER A 86 -10.82 7.92 0.05
C SER A 86 -10.29 7.24 1.29
N LEU A 87 -9.59 7.98 2.15
CA LEU A 87 -9.22 7.51 3.47
C LEU A 87 -10.46 7.45 4.35
N ASN A 88 -10.84 6.26 4.77
CA ASN A 88 -11.96 6.02 5.67
C ASN A 88 -11.48 5.25 6.91
N LYS A 89 -11.66 5.83 8.08
CA LYS A 89 -11.25 5.23 9.37
C LYS A 89 -11.90 3.87 9.62
N THR A 90 -13.10 3.62 9.10
CA THR A 90 -13.78 2.33 9.23
C THR A 90 -13.14 1.21 8.44
N ASN A 91 -12.26 1.54 7.49
CA ASN A 91 -11.51 0.59 6.67
C ASN A 91 -10.13 0.24 7.25
N LEU A 92 -9.82 0.72 8.46
CA LEU A 92 -8.60 0.33 9.19
C LEU A 92 -8.62 -1.17 9.46
N PHE A 93 -7.56 -1.89 9.06
CA PHE A 93 -7.45 -3.31 9.31
C PHE A 93 -6.22 -3.69 10.16
N ASP A 94 -5.23 -2.77 10.24
CA ASP A 94 -4.02 -2.99 11.03
C ASP A 94 -3.33 -1.67 11.38
N THR A 95 -2.73 -1.56 12.57
CA THR A 95 -1.94 -0.39 12.97
C THR A 95 -1.05 -0.71 14.17
N ASN A 96 0.13 -0.08 14.22
CA ASN A 96 0.95 0.05 15.43
C ASN A 96 1.09 1.54 15.84
N HIS A 97 0.37 2.46 15.18
CA HIS A 97 0.43 3.87 15.54
C HIS A 97 -0.46 4.13 16.76
N PRO A 98 0.09 4.61 17.91
CA PRO A 98 -0.62 4.71 19.18
C PRO A 98 -1.90 5.54 19.10
N GLU A 99 -1.82 6.71 18.46
CA GLU A 99 -2.97 7.63 18.36
C GLU A 99 -4.07 7.06 17.45
N THR A 100 -3.69 6.35 16.38
CA THR A 100 -4.67 5.69 15.50
C THR A 100 -5.36 4.54 16.21
N ALA A 101 -4.62 3.74 16.96
CA ALA A 101 -5.15 2.65 17.78
C ALA A 101 -6.17 3.17 18.79
N GLN A 102 -5.77 4.17 19.56
CA GLN A 102 -6.64 4.81 20.56
C GLN A 102 -7.91 5.39 19.92
N ALA A 103 -7.78 6.12 18.80
CA ALA A 103 -8.92 6.72 18.09
C ALA A 103 -9.86 5.67 17.47
N SER A 104 -9.38 4.43 17.28
CA SER A 104 -10.14 3.30 16.75
C SER A 104 -10.67 2.37 17.84
N GLY A 105 -10.41 2.67 19.12
CA GLY A 105 -10.82 1.87 20.27
C GLY A 105 -10.05 0.55 20.41
N TRP A 106 -8.85 0.45 19.86
CA TRP A 106 -7.98 -0.72 19.96
C TRP A 106 -7.05 -0.55 21.17
N SER A 107 -7.28 -1.32 22.23
CA SER A 107 -6.56 -1.16 23.51
C SER A 107 -5.43 -2.17 23.74
N ASP A 108 -5.50 -3.35 23.12
CA ASP A 108 -4.60 -4.47 23.41
C ASP A 108 -3.70 -4.82 22.21
N ILE A 109 -3.10 -3.80 21.59
CA ILE A 109 -2.17 -3.98 20.47
C ILE A 109 -0.77 -3.51 20.85
N ASP A 110 0.24 -4.14 20.26
CA ASP A 110 1.61 -3.66 20.35
C ASP A 110 1.77 -2.40 19.47
N THR A 111 2.03 -1.27 20.11
CA THR A 111 2.27 0.00 19.45
C THR A 111 3.75 0.31 19.25
N SER A 112 4.64 -0.65 19.47
CA SER A 112 6.06 -0.48 19.17
C SER A 112 6.27 -0.26 17.66
N PRO A 113 7.22 0.60 17.27
CA PRO A 113 7.54 0.78 15.87
C PRO A 113 8.12 -0.51 15.28
N VAL A 114 7.72 -0.83 14.06
CA VAL A 114 8.25 -1.98 13.33
C VAL A 114 9.52 -1.60 12.57
N THR A 115 10.51 -2.50 12.57
CA THR A 115 11.70 -2.35 11.73
C THR A 115 11.65 -3.38 10.61
N LEU A 116 11.74 -2.92 9.36
CA LEU A 116 11.85 -3.76 8.17
C LEU A 116 13.23 -3.63 7.55
N ASP A 117 13.84 -4.77 7.27
CA ASP A 117 15.04 -4.89 6.43
C ASP A 117 14.58 -5.17 4.99
N LEU A 118 14.68 -4.17 4.11
CA LEU A 118 14.21 -4.31 2.72
C LEU A 118 14.99 -5.36 1.92
N LYS A 119 16.15 -5.79 2.39
CA LYS A 119 16.96 -6.84 1.76
C LYS A 119 16.44 -8.24 2.07
N THR A 120 16.08 -8.50 3.32
CA THR A 120 15.82 -9.87 3.82
C THR A 120 14.35 -10.14 4.10
N ASP A 121 13.57 -9.13 4.50
CA ASP A 121 12.20 -9.34 4.92
C ASP A 121 11.26 -9.51 3.73
N GLN A 122 10.29 -10.41 3.90
CA GLN A 122 9.22 -10.58 2.92
C GLN A 122 8.14 -9.49 3.13
N VAL A 123 8.19 -8.48 2.27
CA VAL A 123 7.27 -7.33 2.29
C VAL A 123 6.45 -7.31 1.01
N MET A 124 5.19 -6.94 1.08
CA MET A 124 4.36 -6.69 -0.11
C MET A 124 5.08 -5.74 -1.07
N LYS A 125 5.02 -6.05 -2.37
CA LYS A 125 5.74 -5.28 -3.39
C LYS A 125 5.37 -3.79 -3.36
N GLY A 126 4.09 -3.45 -3.20
CA GLY A 126 3.63 -2.07 -3.12
C GLY A 126 4.19 -1.31 -1.92
N LEU A 127 4.23 -1.95 -0.74
CA LEU A 127 4.81 -1.33 0.45
C LEU A 127 6.33 -1.14 0.32
N ARG A 128 7.05 -2.15 -0.18
CA ARG A 128 8.50 -2.05 -0.48
C ARG A 128 8.80 -0.89 -1.43
N ASN A 129 8.08 -0.80 -2.53
CA ASN A 129 8.26 0.24 -3.53
C ASN A 129 7.94 1.64 -2.98
N GLY A 130 6.92 1.74 -2.12
CA GLY A 130 6.54 2.99 -1.47
C GLY A 130 7.52 3.44 -0.39
N LEU A 131 8.14 2.51 0.34
CA LEU A 131 9.15 2.80 1.35
C LEU A 131 10.50 3.19 0.75
N TYR A 132 10.83 2.71 -0.46
CA TYR A 132 12.07 3.11 -1.13
C TYR A 132 12.17 4.63 -1.26
N GLY A 133 13.27 5.21 -0.80
CA GLY A 133 13.53 6.64 -0.86
C GLY A 133 12.81 7.49 0.20
N VAL A 134 12.18 6.90 1.23
CA VAL A 134 11.70 7.68 2.39
C VAL A 134 12.86 8.21 3.21
N LYS A 135 12.60 9.25 4.01
CA LYS A 135 13.59 9.85 4.90
C LYS A 135 13.19 9.66 6.36
N ALA A 136 14.14 9.72 7.27
CA ALA A 136 13.86 9.77 8.70
C ALA A 136 12.96 10.97 9.03
N GLY A 137 11.95 10.79 9.89
CA GLY A 137 10.96 11.81 10.25
C GLY A 137 9.92 12.12 9.16
N GLN A 138 9.92 11.40 8.03
CA GLN A 138 8.92 11.61 6.98
C GLN A 138 7.58 11.01 7.37
N GLU A 139 6.49 11.75 7.07
CA GLU A 139 5.13 11.25 7.11
C GLU A 139 4.58 11.15 5.68
N CYS A 140 3.97 10.02 5.33
CA CYS A 140 3.47 9.82 3.98
C CYS A 140 2.32 8.82 3.89
N TYR A 141 1.50 8.96 2.86
CA TYR A 141 0.64 7.90 2.37
C TYR A 141 1.35 7.07 1.32
N ILE A 142 1.20 5.75 1.40
CA ILE A 142 1.67 4.79 0.40
C ILE A 142 0.45 4.02 -0.10
N LEU A 143 0.15 4.14 -1.40
CA LEU A 143 -1.03 3.51 -2.01
C LEU A 143 -0.61 2.61 -3.17
N PHE A 144 -1.27 1.47 -3.27
CA PHE A 144 -1.10 0.53 -4.37
C PHE A 144 -2.35 -0.30 -4.58
N ASN A 145 -2.55 -0.78 -5.80
CA ASN A 145 -3.65 -1.67 -6.13
C ASN A 145 -3.45 -3.09 -5.59
N GLY A 146 -4.49 -3.92 -5.63
CA GLY A 146 -4.47 -5.25 -5.05
C GLY A 146 -3.42 -6.21 -5.64
N LYS A 147 -2.95 -5.98 -6.87
CA LYS A 147 -1.88 -6.75 -7.50
C LYS A 147 -0.56 -6.65 -6.72
N TYR A 148 -0.28 -5.49 -6.14
CA TYR A 148 0.94 -5.19 -5.39
C TYR A 148 0.78 -5.36 -3.87
N GLY A 149 -0.45 -5.68 -3.41
CA GLY A 149 -0.80 -5.99 -2.03
C GLY A 149 -0.87 -7.50 -1.77
N PHE A 150 -1.98 -7.94 -1.17
CA PHE A 150 -2.22 -9.37 -0.85
C PHE A 150 -2.62 -10.22 -2.08
N GLY A 151 -2.84 -9.60 -3.25
CA GLY A 151 -3.24 -10.29 -4.46
C GLY A 151 -4.59 -10.99 -4.29
N ASN A 152 -4.72 -12.17 -4.85
CA ASN A 152 -5.97 -12.96 -4.85
C ASN A 152 -6.26 -13.70 -3.54
N LYS A 153 -5.53 -13.41 -2.46
CA LYS A 153 -5.72 -14.03 -1.14
C LYS A 153 -6.38 -13.03 -0.19
N PRO A 154 -7.53 -13.37 0.42
CA PRO A 154 -8.06 -12.56 1.52
C PRO A 154 -7.17 -12.74 2.76
N VAL A 155 -7.00 -11.67 3.54
CA VAL A 155 -6.21 -11.65 4.78
C VAL A 155 -7.00 -10.92 5.87
N GLY A 156 -7.41 -11.63 6.90
CA GLY A 156 -8.27 -11.08 7.95
C GLY A 156 -9.56 -10.47 7.35
N THR A 157 -9.78 -9.19 7.58
CA THR A 157 -10.92 -8.43 7.03
C THR A 157 -10.68 -7.88 5.63
N VAL A 158 -9.45 -8.02 5.09
CA VAL A 158 -9.09 -7.52 3.77
C VAL A 158 -9.50 -8.51 2.69
N SER A 159 -10.36 -8.09 1.79
CA SER A 159 -10.80 -8.90 0.66
C SER A 159 -9.66 -9.16 -0.34
N ALA A 160 -9.76 -10.28 -1.08
CA ALA A 160 -8.85 -10.55 -2.19
C ALA A 160 -8.83 -9.38 -3.19
N ASN A 161 -7.66 -9.08 -3.72
CA ASN A 161 -7.42 -8.02 -4.71
C ASN A 161 -7.81 -6.60 -4.24
N ALA A 162 -7.91 -6.36 -2.93
CA ALA A 162 -8.17 -5.04 -2.39
C ALA A 162 -6.99 -4.09 -2.62
N ALA A 163 -7.25 -2.86 -3.05
CA ALA A 163 -6.27 -1.79 -2.99
C ALA A 163 -6.02 -1.39 -1.54
N LEU A 164 -4.80 -1.00 -1.22
CA LEU A 164 -4.37 -0.66 0.13
C LEU A 164 -3.82 0.76 0.20
N LEU A 165 -4.04 1.39 1.36
CA LEU A 165 -3.42 2.63 1.77
C LEU A 165 -2.69 2.40 3.09
N TYR A 166 -1.41 2.69 3.13
CA TYR A 166 -0.61 2.77 4.35
C TYR A 166 -0.32 4.23 4.68
N HIS A 167 -0.71 4.67 5.86
CA HIS A 167 -0.23 5.91 6.45
C HIS A 167 1.02 5.55 7.26
N ILE A 168 2.16 6.14 6.93
CA ILE A 168 3.48 5.80 7.46
C ILE A 168 4.10 7.00 8.17
N TRP A 169 4.64 6.76 9.36
CA TRP A 169 5.45 7.70 10.15
C TRP A 169 6.84 7.11 10.33
N VAL A 170 7.78 7.56 9.53
CA VAL A 170 9.16 7.05 9.54
C VAL A 170 9.91 7.60 10.73
N GLN A 171 10.41 6.75 11.61
CA GLN A 171 11.25 7.15 12.73
C GLN A 171 12.72 7.25 12.33
N SER A 172 13.25 6.21 11.70
CA SER A 172 14.65 6.15 11.31
C SER A 172 14.86 5.30 10.05
N ILE A 173 15.96 5.56 9.37
CA ILE A 173 16.47 4.75 8.27
C ILE A 173 17.93 4.40 8.54
N GLN A 174 18.38 3.25 8.01
CA GLN A 174 19.76 2.80 8.03
C GLN A 174 20.09 2.17 6.69
N ASN A 175 20.98 2.79 5.94
CA ASN A 175 21.55 2.22 4.72
C ASN A 175 22.77 1.35 5.07
N GLN A 176 22.99 0.28 4.31
CA GLN A 176 24.12 -0.63 4.49
C GLN A 176 25.32 -0.17 3.64
#